data_7c5f16b00035b4c5ef3b8af0fd59433e
#
_entry.id   7c5f16b00035b4c5ef3b8af0fd59433e
#
_cell.length_a   1.000
_cell.length_b   1.000
_cell.length_c   1.000
_cell.angle_alpha   90.00
_cell.angle_beta   90.00
_cell.angle_gamma   90.00
#
_symmetry.space_group_name_H-M   'P 1'
#
loop_
_entity.id
_entity.type
_entity.pdbx_description
1 polymer ?
#
loop_
_entity_poly.entity_id
_entity_poly.type
_entity_poly.pdbx_seq_one_letter_code
_entity_poly.pdbx_strand_id
1 'polypeptide(L)'
;MKYNIKKHPNLSWSEIKSNDSWSIFKIMSEFVEGYETLQAIGPCVSIYGSARTGPETETYKASRAVASALVDAGYGVITGGGPGVMEAGNRGAQDRDGVSVGLNIELPFEQSHNEYINPDTCLNFDYFFVRKVMFVKYSQAFVVMPGGFGTMDELFEALTLMQTNKITKQPIVLYDSAFWGGLLDWFKQTMLDKYKTIGDNDDDLFRLADSPEEVIEHIQGYHNKHGLSPNF
;
A
#
# COMPACT_ATOMS: atom_id res chain seq x y z
N MET A 1 20.38 5.16 1.18
CA MET A 1 21.72 5.78 1.10
C MET A 1 21.57 7.30 1.27
N LYS A 2 21.97 7.88 2.40
CA LYS A 2 21.94 9.34 2.60
C LYS A 2 22.98 9.95 1.67
N TYR A 3 22.55 10.58 0.59
CA TYR A 3 23.39 11.49 -0.17
C TYR A 3 23.66 12.73 0.70
N ASN A 4 24.72 12.62 1.49
CA ASN A 4 25.20 13.76 2.27
C ASN A 4 26.19 14.51 1.37
N ILE A 5 25.71 15.52 0.65
CA ILE A 5 26.52 16.41 -0.19
C ILE A 5 27.71 16.97 0.61
N LYS A 6 27.64 17.05 1.94
CA LYS A 6 28.74 17.41 2.84
C LYS A 6 29.83 16.33 2.94
N LYS A 7 29.62 15.10 2.49
CA LYS A 7 30.64 14.01 2.56
C LYS A 7 31.61 13.99 1.37
N HIS A 8 31.31 14.73 0.28
CA HIS A 8 32.17 14.77 -0.90
C HIS A 8 32.37 16.21 -1.38
N PRO A 9 33.00 17.07 -0.57
CA PRO A 9 33.15 18.52 -0.89
C PRO A 9 34.00 18.79 -2.13
N ASN A 10 34.70 17.80 -2.67
CA ASN A 10 35.64 17.92 -3.78
C ASN A 10 35.14 17.27 -5.09
N LEU A 11 33.95 16.70 -5.13
CA LEU A 11 33.42 16.09 -6.34
C LEU A 11 32.54 17.09 -7.10
N SER A 12 32.72 17.16 -8.40
CA SER A 12 31.84 17.90 -9.30
C SER A 12 30.46 17.22 -9.36
N TRP A 13 29.43 17.96 -9.75
CA TRP A 13 28.08 17.43 -9.94
C TRP A 13 28.01 16.26 -10.92
N SER A 14 28.86 16.28 -11.96
CA SER A 14 28.98 15.19 -12.93
C SER A 14 29.60 13.92 -12.35
N GLU A 15 30.58 14.06 -11.46
CA GLU A 15 31.21 12.92 -10.78
C GLU A 15 30.29 12.27 -9.76
N ILE A 16 29.47 13.07 -9.06
CA ILE A 16 28.43 12.57 -8.17
C ILE A 16 27.42 11.73 -8.97
N LYS A 17 26.98 12.21 -10.13
CA LYS A 17 26.04 11.49 -11.00
C LYS A 17 26.63 10.21 -11.62
N SER A 18 27.92 10.18 -11.95
CA SER A 18 28.53 8.99 -12.56
C SER A 18 28.60 7.80 -11.61
N ASN A 19 28.69 8.07 -10.29
CA ASN A 19 28.63 7.01 -9.27
C ASN A 19 27.26 6.36 -9.11
N ASP A 20 26.20 6.97 -9.65
CA ASP A 20 24.84 6.43 -9.57
C ASP A 20 24.61 5.25 -10.53
N SER A 21 25.46 5.05 -11.53
CA SER A 21 25.30 3.96 -12.50
C SER A 21 25.30 2.57 -11.84
N TRP A 22 26.02 2.41 -10.73
CA TRP A 22 26.08 1.14 -9.99
C TRP A 22 24.82 0.90 -9.14
N SER A 23 24.06 1.93 -8.80
CA SER A 23 22.81 1.79 -8.05
C SER A 23 21.75 0.99 -8.82
N ILE A 24 21.87 0.92 -10.16
CA ILE A 24 20.96 0.14 -11.00
C ILE A 24 21.00 -1.36 -10.63
N PHE A 25 22.18 -1.89 -10.28
CA PHE A 25 22.29 -3.29 -9.86
C PHE A 25 21.58 -3.55 -8.54
N LYS A 26 21.61 -2.58 -7.61
CA LYS A 26 20.87 -2.67 -6.36
C LYS A 26 19.36 -2.60 -6.61
N ILE A 27 18.92 -1.69 -7.46
CA ILE A 27 17.51 -1.60 -7.89
C ILE A 27 17.05 -2.92 -8.51
N MET A 28 17.85 -3.48 -9.43
CA MET A 28 17.54 -4.77 -10.04
C MET A 28 17.49 -5.90 -9.04
N SER A 29 18.41 -5.93 -8.06
CA SER A 29 18.41 -6.92 -6.99
C SER A 29 17.14 -6.89 -6.16
N GLU A 30 16.65 -5.70 -5.79
CA GLU A 30 15.40 -5.55 -5.03
C GLU A 30 14.18 -6.00 -5.86
N PHE A 31 14.16 -5.75 -7.17
CA PHE A 31 13.12 -6.28 -8.05
C PHE A 31 13.14 -7.81 -8.11
N VAL A 32 14.32 -8.41 -8.29
CA VAL A 32 14.46 -9.87 -8.36
C VAL A 32 14.02 -10.50 -7.05
N GLU A 33 14.51 -10.01 -5.90
CA GLU A 33 14.13 -10.50 -4.57
C GLU A 33 12.62 -10.39 -4.33
N GLY A 34 12.03 -9.22 -4.64
CA GLY A 34 10.59 -9.01 -4.50
C GLY A 34 9.77 -9.97 -5.37
N TYR A 35 10.17 -10.19 -6.62
CA TYR A 35 9.46 -11.08 -7.53
C TYR A 35 9.61 -12.56 -7.10
N GLU A 36 10.80 -12.99 -6.73
CA GLU A 36 11.05 -14.37 -6.27
C GLU A 36 10.28 -14.67 -4.99
N THR A 37 10.29 -13.75 -4.03
CA THR A 37 9.61 -13.93 -2.74
C THR A 37 8.08 -13.94 -2.88
N LEU A 38 7.54 -12.98 -3.65
CA LEU A 38 6.09 -12.75 -3.69
C LEU A 38 5.36 -13.59 -4.74
N GLN A 39 6.05 -14.25 -5.67
CA GLN A 39 5.41 -15.08 -6.69
C GLN A 39 4.58 -16.26 -6.12
N ALA A 40 4.93 -16.71 -4.90
CA ALA A 40 4.29 -17.86 -4.27
C ALA A 40 3.13 -17.49 -3.33
N ILE A 41 2.92 -16.19 -3.04
CA ILE A 41 1.78 -15.78 -2.23
C ILE A 41 0.47 -15.90 -3.02
N GLY A 42 -0.60 -16.29 -2.33
CA GLY A 42 -1.95 -16.31 -2.90
C GLY A 42 -2.51 -14.89 -3.13
N PRO A 43 -3.81 -14.77 -3.40
CA PRO A 43 -4.44 -13.46 -3.55
C PRO A 43 -4.34 -12.67 -2.24
N CYS A 44 -3.78 -11.48 -2.30
CA CYS A 44 -3.58 -10.61 -1.16
C CYS A 44 -4.25 -9.25 -1.33
N VAL A 45 -4.57 -8.61 -0.20
CA VAL A 45 -5.09 -7.25 -0.14
C VAL A 45 -4.08 -6.36 0.58
N SER A 46 -3.73 -5.23 -0.02
CA SER A 46 -2.87 -4.24 0.64
C SER A 46 -3.67 -3.36 1.58
N ILE A 47 -3.16 -3.19 2.80
CA ILE A 47 -3.70 -2.26 3.80
C ILE A 47 -2.72 -1.11 3.99
N TYR A 48 -3.18 0.11 3.67
CA TYR A 48 -2.44 1.35 3.87
C TYR A 48 -3.02 2.13 5.05
N GLY A 49 -2.17 2.85 5.77
CA GLY A 49 -2.62 3.69 6.87
C GLY A 49 -1.48 4.28 7.69
N SER A 50 -1.83 4.99 8.76
CA SER A 50 -0.88 5.71 9.59
C SER A 50 0.03 4.81 10.42
N ALA A 51 1.34 5.04 10.36
CA ALA A 51 2.32 4.45 11.26
C ALA A 51 2.24 4.99 12.72
N ARG A 52 1.44 6.05 12.95
CA ARG A 52 1.34 6.72 14.25
C ARG A 52 0.12 6.30 15.06
N THR A 53 -0.69 5.42 14.50
CA THR A 53 -1.92 4.90 15.15
C THR A 53 -1.55 3.97 16.30
N GLY A 54 -1.95 4.33 17.52
CA GLY A 54 -1.66 3.50 18.70
C GLY A 54 -2.62 2.31 18.84
N PRO A 55 -2.21 1.23 19.53
CA PRO A 55 -3.01 -0.01 19.67
C PRO A 55 -4.38 0.17 20.33
N GLU A 56 -4.53 1.22 21.15
CA GLU A 56 -5.78 1.50 21.87
C GLU A 56 -6.81 2.27 21.04
N THR A 57 -6.41 2.76 19.86
CA THR A 57 -7.31 3.55 19.00
C THR A 57 -8.31 2.68 18.25
N GLU A 58 -9.47 3.24 17.96
CA GLU A 58 -10.49 2.56 17.16
C GLU A 58 -9.97 2.23 15.75
N THR A 59 -9.16 3.12 15.15
CA THR A 59 -8.53 2.87 13.84
C THR A 59 -7.62 1.64 13.86
N TYR A 60 -6.81 1.43 14.92
CA TYR A 60 -5.97 0.23 15.04
C TYR A 60 -6.84 -1.04 15.16
N LYS A 61 -7.84 -1.01 16.04
CA LYS A 61 -8.77 -2.13 16.26
C LYS A 61 -9.52 -2.47 14.97
N ALA A 62 -10.01 -1.46 14.27
CA ALA A 62 -10.69 -1.62 12.98
C ALA A 62 -9.76 -2.22 11.94
N SER A 63 -8.52 -1.72 11.81
CA SER A 63 -7.52 -2.25 10.87
C SER A 63 -7.23 -3.73 11.12
N ARG A 64 -7.08 -4.13 12.39
CA ARG A 64 -6.90 -5.52 12.79
C ARG A 64 -8.11 -6.38 12.45
N ALA A 65 -9.32 -5.87 12.72
CA ALA A 65 -10.57 -6.58 12.40
C ALA A 65 -10.77 -6.75 10.88
N VAL A 66 -10.50 -5.71 10.08
CA VAL A 66 -10.53 -5.78 8.62
C VAL A 66 -9.55 -6.83 8.11
N ALA A 67 -8.31 -6.86 8.61
CA ALA A 67 -7.32 -7.84 8.21
C ALA A 67 -7.74 -9.28 8.55
N SER A 68 -8.29 -9.50 9.74
CA SER A 68 -8.85 -10.80 10.12
C SER A 68 -10.00 -11.23 9.21
N ALA A 69 -10.90 -10.31 8.89
CA ALA A 69 -12.02 -10.59 7.98
C ALA A 69 -11.53 -10.89 6.53
N LEU A 70 -10.48 -10.24 6.06
CA LEU A 70 -9.85 -10.53 4.77
C LEU A 70 -9.31 -11.96 4.72
N VAL A 71 -8.65 -12.41 5.80
CA VAL A 71 -8.15 -13.79 5.87
C VAL A 71 -9.31 -14.79 5.92
N ASP A 72 -10.34 -14.54 6.71
CA ASP A 72 -11.55 -15.37 6.75
C ASP A 72 -12.25 -15.44 5.37
N ALA A 73 -12.07 -14.39 4.54
CA ALA A 73 -12.57 -14.33 3.16
C ALA A 73 -11.62 -14.96 2.11
N GLY A 74 -10.46 -15.49 2.53
CA GLY A 74 -9.50 -16.20 1.68
C GLY A 74 -8.38 -15.34 1.08
N TYR A 75 -8.16 -14.12 1.59
CA TYR A 75 -7.07 -13.23 1.15
C TYR A 75 -5.94 -13.19 2.17
N GLY A 76 -4.70 -13.09 1.69
CA GLY A 76 -3.59 -12.65 2.51
C GLY A 76 -3.58 -11.12 2.67
N VAL A 77 -2.72 -10.62 3.55
CA VAL A 77 -2.57 -9.18 3.83
C VAL A 77 -1.16 -8.72 3.52
N ILE A 78 -1.05 -7.62 2.79
CA ILE A 78 0.21 -6.91 2.52
C ILE A 78 0.16 -5.57 3.24
N THR A 79 1.22 -5.24 3.97
CA THR A 79 1.40 -3.91 4.59
C THR A 79 2.81 -3.38 4.34
N GLY A 80 3.05 -2.13 4.73
CA GLY A 80 4.40 -1.55 4.73
C GLY A 80 5.31 -2.06 5.85
N GLY A 81 4.87 -3.03 6.65
CA GLY A 81 5.68 -3.72 7.66
C GLY A 81 6.04 -2.91 8.91
N GLY A 82 5.68 -1.63 8.98
CA GLY A 82 5.96 -0.75 10.11
C GLY A 82 4.93 -0.85 11.25
N PRO A 83 4.96 0.10 12.19
CA PRO A 83 4.01 0.18 13.30
C PRO A 83 2.63 0.69 12.88
N GLY A 84 1.72 0.80 13.82
CA GLY A 84 0.40 1.41 13.68
C GLY A 84 -0.56 0.57 12.86
N VAL A 85 -1.18 1.15 11.82
CA VAL A 85 -2.11 0.45 10.93
C VAL A 85 -1.45 -0.75 10.26
N MET A 86 -0.17 -0.65 9.89
CA MET A 86 0.57 -1.74 9.25
C MET A 86 0.71 -2.93 10.21
N GLU A 87 1.11 -2.68 11.45
CA GLU A 87 1.17 -3.69 12.51
C GLU A 87 -0.20 -4.30 12.77
N ALA A 88 -1.24 -3.46 12.88
CA ALA A 88 -2.61 -3.93 13.08
C ALA A 88 -3.06 -4.87 11.96
N GLY A 89 -2.74 -4.53 10.71
CA GLY A 89 -3.02 -5.35 9.53
C GLY A 89 -2.30 -6.71 9.58
N ASN A 90 -0.99 -6.70 9.80
CA ASN A 90 -0.22 -7.94 9.92
C ASN A 90 -0.68 -8.80 11.10
N ARG A 91 -0.96 -8.18 12.25
CA ARG A 91 -1.48 -8.88 13.44
C ARG A 91 -2.85 -9.50 13.19
N GLY A 92 -3.76 -8.78 12.53
CA GLY A 92 -5.06 -9.31 12.16
C GLY A 92 -4.99 -10.50 11.21
N ALA A 93 -4.00 -10.53 10.30
CA ALA A 93 -3.73 -11.68 9.46
C ALA A 93 -3.23 -12.87 10.28
N GLN A 94 -2.28 -12.66 11.19
CA GLN A 94 -1.78 -13.73 12.06
C GLN A 94 -2.83 -14.25 13.05
N ASP A 95 -3.77 -13.44 13.51
CA ASP A 95 -4.89 -13.89 14.37
C ASP A 95 -5.74 -14.99 13.71
N ARG A 96 -5.62 -15.17 12.39
CA ARG A 96 -6.34 -16.14 11.57
C ARG A 96 -5.41 -17.13 10.83
N ASP A 97 -4.15 -17.23 11.25
CA ASP A 97 -3.14 -18.05 10.60
C ASP A 97 -3.00 -17.76 9.08
N GLY A 98 -3.28 -16.51 8.68
CA GLY A 98 -3.25 -16.07 7.28
C GLY A 98 -1.88 -15.61 6.81
N VAL A 99 -1.75 -15.44 5.49
CA VAL A 99 -0.55 -14.87 4.87
C VAL A 99 -0.40 -13.41 5.28
N SER A 100 0.74 -13.08 5.92
CA SER A 100 1.06 -11.75 6.43
C SER A 100 2.38 -11.27 5.84
N VAL A 101 2.29 -10.32 4.90
CA VAL A 101 3.42 -9.79 4.11
C VAL A 101 3.81 -8.41 4.63
N GLY A 102 5.11 -8.17 4.76
CA GLY A 102 5.67 -6.86 5.08
C GLY A 102 6.60 -6.36 4.00
N LEU A 103 6.25 -5.26 3.35
CA LEU A 103 7.11 -4.56 2.39
C LEU A 103 7.72 -3.33 3.08
N ASN A 104 8.82 -3.55 3.79
CA ASN A 104 9.47 -2.52 4.59
C ASN A 104 10.26 -1.55 3.70
N ILE A 105 10.46 -0.33 4.18
CA ILE A 105 11.34 0.66 3.55
C ILE A 105 12.40 1.08 4.56
N GLU A 106 13.66 1.09 4.14
CA GLU A 106 14.74 1.60 4.98
C GLU A 106 14.64 3.12 5.10
N LEU A 107 14.32 3.59 6.31
CA LEU A 107 14.21 5.02 6.61
C LEU A 107 15.41 5.48 7.46
N PRO A 108 15.82 6.76 7.36
CA PRO A 108 16.88 7.32 8.18
C PRO A 108 16.63 7.29 9.69
N PHE A 109 15.39 7.14 10.07
CA PHE A 109 14.96 7.02 11.46
C PHE A 109 14.47 5.58 11.62
N GLU A 110 15.16 4.80 12.46
CA GLU A 110 14.88 3.39 12.68
C GLU A 110 13.39 3.12 12.90
N GLN A 111 12.81 2.39 11.94
CA GLN A 111 11.60 1.63 12.16
C GLN A 111 11.97 0.17 11.96
N SER A 112 12.02 -0.60 13.05
CA SER A 112 12.03 -2.04 12.94
C SER A 112 10.70 -2.50 12.33
N HIS A 113 10.74 -3.55 11.51
CA HIS A 113 9.52 -4.21 11.07
C HIS A 113 8.72 -4.73 12.29
N ASN A 114 7.42 -4.82 12.15
CA ASN A 114 6.58 -5.39 13.21
C ASN A 114 6.73 -6.92 13.27
N GLU A 115 6.45 -7.50 14.44
CA GLU A 115 6.66 -8.93 14.72
C GLU A 115 5.62 -9.87 14.09
N TYR A 116 4.56 -9.32 13.46
CA TYR A 116 3.43 -10.07 12.92
C TYR A 116 3.57 -10.38 11.42
N ILE A 117 4.72 -10.15 10.83
CA ILE A 117 5.02 -10.50 9.43
C ILE A 117 5.54 -11.94 9.38
N ASN A 118 5.09 -12.73 8.40
CA ASN A 118 5.69 -14.04 8.19
C ASN A 118 7.17 -13.89 7.79
N PRO A 119 8.09 -14.63 8.39
CA PRO A 119 9.53 -14.47 8.14
C PRO A 119 9.92 -14.55 6.66
N ASP A 120 9.31 -15.47 5.91
CA ASP A 120 9.60 -15.70 4.50
C ASP A 120 9.04 -14.60 3.55
N THR A 121 8.20 -13.70 4.06
CA THR A 121 7.59 -12.61 3.29
C THR A 121 7.85 -11.24 3.89
N CYS A 122 8.93 -11.12 4.67
CA CYS A 122 9.42 -9.88 5.25
C CYS A 122 10.52 -9.29 4.37
N LEU A 123 10.16 -8.38 3.47
CA LEU A 123 11.08 -7.76 2.50
C LEU A 123 11.49 -6.35 2.94
N ASN A 124 12.73 -5.98 2.65
CA ASN A 124 13.26 -4.64 2.93
C ASN A 124 13.72 -3.98 1.64
N PHE A 125 13.27 -2.75 1.39
CA PHE A 125 13.59 -1.96 0.22
C PHE A 125 14.33 -0.68 0.60
N ASP A 126 15.32 -0.30 -0.19
CA ASP A 126 15.94 1.03 -0.12
C ASP A 126 15.22 2.04 -1.03
N TYR A 127 14.54 1.52 -2.08
CA TYR A 127 13.93 2.36 -3.11
C TYR A 127 12.40 2.31 -3.02
N PHE A 128 11.78 3.47 -2.74
CA PHE A 128 10.32 3.60 -2.68
C PHE A 128 9.62 3.09 -3.94
N PHE A 129 10.13 3.41 -5.13
CA PHE A 129 9.50 3.02 -6.38
C PHE A 129 9.52 1.50 -6.62
N VAL A 130 10.55 0.79 -6.15
CA VAL A 130 10.57 -0.69 -6.22
C VAL A 130 9.49 -1.27 -5.32
N ARG A 131 9.43 -0.80 -4.06
CA ARG A 131 8.41 -1.21 -3.10
C ARG A 131 6.99 -0.95 -3.62
N LYS A 132 6.74 0.21 -4.21
CA LYS A 132 5.45 0.57 -4.80
C LYS A 132 5.03 -0.38 -5.91
N VAL A 133 5.95 -0.77 -6.78
CA VAL A 133 5.69 -1.79 -7.80
C VAL A 133 5.24 -3.11 -7.18
N MET A 134 5.88 -3.55 -6.08
CA MET A 134 5.48 -4.78 -5.39
C MET A 134 4.07 -4.67 -4.81
N PHE A 135 3.74 -3.56 -4.15
CA PHE A 135 2.38 -3.33 -3.66
C PHE A 135 1.34 -3.45 -4.77
N VAL A 136 1.55 -2.74 -5.85
CA VAL A 136 0.59 -2.71 -6.96
C VAL A 136 0.49 -4.08 -7.63
N LYS A 137 1.63 -4.74 -7.89
CA LYS A 137 1.68 -6.00 -8.62
C LYS A 137 0.97 -7.15 -7.91
N TYR A 138 1.15 -7.26 -6.60
CA TYR A 138 0.70 -8.41 -5.82
C TYR A 138 -0.61 -8.19 -5.07
N SER A 139 -1.23 -7.01 -5.20
CA SER A 139 -2.53 -6.73 -4.58
C SER A 139 -3.70 -7.02 -5.52
N GLN A 140 -4.72 -7.64 -4.99
CA GLN A 140 -6.01 -7.84 -5.64
C GLN A 140 -7.06 -6.80 -5.20
N ALA A 141 -6.76 -6.05 -4.14
CA ALA A 141 -7.55 -4.93 -3.67
C ALA A 141 -6.68 -4.04 -2.76
N PHE A 142 -7.15 -2.84 -2.48
CA PHE A 142 -6.51 -1.89 -1.57
C PHE A 142 -7.51 -1.41 -0.53
N VAL A 143 -7.17 -1.55 0.75
CA VAL A 143 -7.90 -0.95 1.87
C VAL A 143 -7.08 0.20 2.43
N VAL A 144 -7.66 1.38 2.47
CA VAL A 144 -6.98 2.60 2.87
C VAL A 144 -7.60 3.13 4.15
N MET A 145 -6.93 2.89 5.25
CA MET A 145 -7.29 3.38 6.59
C MET A 145 -6.88 4.85 6.74
N PRO A 146 -7.38 5.56 7.75
CA PRO A 146 -6.92 6.91 8.06
C PRO A 146 -5.40 7.00 8.13
N GLY A 147 -4.80 7.98 7.42
CA GLY A 147 -3.35 8.08 7.33
C GLY A 147 -2.81 9.42 6.88
N GLY A 148 -1.50 9.53 6.84
CA GLY A 148 -0.78 10.74 6.44
C GLY A 148 -0.36 10.75 4.97
N PHE A 149 0.68 11.55 4.66
CA PHE A 149 1.15 11.73 3.29
C PHE A 149 1.62 10.43 2.62
N GLY A 150 2.25 9.51 3.36
CA GLY A 150 2.63 8.21 2.80
C GLY A 150 1.42 7.37 2.38
N THR A 151 0.34 7.40 3.19
CA THR A 151 -0.92 6.74 2.85
C THR A 151 -1.58 7.37 1.62
N MET A 152 -1.57 8.71 1.53
CA MET A 152 -2.06 9.43 0.35
C MET A 152 -1.24 9.13 -0.89
N ASP A 153 0.08 9.04 -0.77
CA ASP A 153 0.99 8.72 -1.87
C ASP A 153 0.69 7.34 -2.50
N GLU A 154 0.44 6.32 -1.67
CA GLU A 154 0.04 5.00 -2.15
C GLU A 154 -1.39 5.00 -2.74
N LEU A 155 -2.32 5.71 -2.12
CA LEU A 155 -3.69 5.83 -2.64
C LEU A 155 -3.71 6.52 -4.01
N PHE A 156 -3.07 7.67 -4.14
CA PHE A 156 -3.08 8.42 -5.40
C PHE A 156 -2.32 7.73 -6.52
N GLU A 157 -1.28 6.96 -6.20
CA GLU A 157 -0.63 6.12 -7.20
C GLU A 157 -1.58 5.04 -7.72
N ALA A 158 -2.25 4.29 -6.86
CA ALA A 158 -3.22 3.26 -7.25
C ALA A 158 -4.36 3.87 -8.10
N LEU A 159 -4.94 4.99 -7.67
CA LEU A 159 -5.97 5.71 -8.42
C LEU A 159 -5.46 6.14 -9.81
N THR A 160 -4.27 6.72 -9.89
CA THR A 160 -3.69 7.18 -11.15
C THR A 160 -3.42 6.03 -12.11
N LEU A 161 -2.86 4.92 -11.62
CA LEU A 161 -2.56 3.74 -12.45
C LEU A 161 -3.84 3.10 -13.00
N MET A 162 -4.91 3.03 -12.20
CA MET A 162 -6.21 2.52 -12.65
C MET A 162 -6.91 3.48 -13.61
N GLN A 163 -6.94 4.78 -13.31
CA GLN A 163 -7.51 5.80 -14.16
C GLN A 163 -6.87 5.80 -15.55
N THR A 164 -5.56 5.65 -15.61
CA THR A 164 -4.78 5.63 -16.86
C THR A 164 -4.72 4.25 -17.53
N ASN A 165 -5.42 3.25 -16.98
CA ASN A 165 -5.41 1.86 -17.46
C ASN A 165 -4.00 1.25 -17.58
N LYS A 166 -3.08 1.64 -16.68
CA LYS A 166 -1.74 1.05 -16.57
C LYS A 166 -1.75 -0.26 -15.79
N ILE A 167 -2.74 -0.44 -14.94
CA ILE A 167 -3.04 -1.69 -14.23
C ILE A 167 -4.51 -2.05 -14.43
N THR A 168 -4.82 -3.31 -14.16
CA THR A 168 -6.22 -3.77 -14.09
C THR A 168 -6.95 -3.03 -12.97
N LYS A 169 -8.22 -2.67 -13.21
CA LYS A 169 -9.04 -2.09 -12.14
C LYS A 169 -9.17 -3.09 -11.01
N GLN A 170 -8.91 -2.64 -9.80
CA GLN A 170 -9.03 -3.42 -8.57
C GLN A 170 -9.85 -2.62 -7.54
N PRO A 171 -10.54 -3.27 -6.60
CA PRO A 171 -11.26 -2.56 -5.55
C PRO A 171 -10.34 -1.69 -4.72
N ILE A 172 -10.69 -0.40 -4.54
CA ILE A 172 -10.13 0.48 -3.52
C ILE A 172 -11.22 0.78 -2.52
N VAL A 173 -10.98 0.46 -1.24
CA VAL A 173 -11.92 0.74 -0.15
C VAL A 173 -11.28 1.74 0.82
N LEU A 174 -11.93 2.89 0.96
CA LEU A 174 -11.54 3.93 1.91
C LEU A 174 -12.32 3.68 3.21
N TYR A 175 -11.61 3.31 4.26
CA TYR A 175 -12.23 3.00 5.54
C TYR A 175 -12.32 4.25 6.43
N ASP A 176 -13.45 4.48 7.07
CA ASP A 176 -13.79 5.63 7.91
C ASP A 176 -14.28 6.85 7.11
N SER A 177 -15.58 6.89 6.93
CA SER A 177 -16.26 7.96 6.18
C SER A 177 -16.05 9.35 6.82
N ALA A 178 -15.87 9.42 8.14
CA ALA A 178 -15.62 10.68 8.84
C ALA A 178 -14.24 11.26 8.48
N PHE A 179 -13.25 10.40 8.26
CA PHE A 179 -11.91 10.83 7.82
C PHE A 179 -11.89 11.21 6.33
N TRP A 180 -12.46 10.37 5.47
CA TRP A 180 -12.32 10.51 4.02
C TRP A 180 -13.34 11.48 3.40
N GLY A 181 -14.49 11.71 4.05
CA GLY A 181 -15.60 12.49 3.49
C GLY A 181 -15.18 13.86 2.98
N GLY A 182 -14.38 14.60 3.73
CA GLY A 182 -13.90 15.93 3.32
C GLY A 182 -13.01 15.92 2.07
N LEU A 183 -12.20 14.86 1.89
CA LEU A 183 -11.39 14.68 0.68
C LEU A 183 -12.28 14.35 -0.53
N LEU A 184 -13.27 13.49 -0.34
CA LEU A 184 -14.20 13.10 -1.42
C LEU A 184 -15.09 14.27 -1.83
N ASP A 185 -15.55 15.08 -0.90
CA ASP A 185 -16.23 16.33 -1.20
C ASP A 185 -15.37 17.29 -2.02
N TRP A 186 -14.08 17.38 -1.69
CA TRP A 186 -13.13 18.18 -2.45
C TRP A 186 -12.89 17.60 -3.85
N PHE A 187 -12.80 16.28 -4.02
CA PHE A 187 -12.72 15.64 -5.34
C PHE A 187 -13.93 16.04 -6.20
N LYS A 188 -15.13 15.89 -5.65
CA LYS A 188 -16.37 16.20 -6.36
C LYS A 188 -16.49 17.68 -6.69
N GLN A 189 -16.45 18.53 -5.68
CA GLN A 189 -16.76 19.97 -5.85
C GLN A 189 -15.64 20.72 -6.58
N THR A 190 -14.39 20.31 -6.35
CA THR A 190 -13.22 21.03 -6.86
C THR A 190 -12.65 20.37 -8.12
N MET A 191 -12.25 19.09 -8.03
CA MET A 191 -11.59 18.45 -9.16
C MET A 191 -12.56 18.13 -10.29
N LEU A 192 -13.75 17.59 -9.97
CA LEU A 192 -14.74 17.21 -10.97
C LEU A 192 -15.53 18.42 -11.46
N ASP A 193 -16.30 19.07 -10.56
CA ASP A 193 -17.29 20.07 -10.98
C ASP A 193 -16.65 21.38 -11.42
N LYS A 194 -15.67 21.90 -10.65
CA LYS A 194 -15.10 23.24 -10.89
C LYS A 194 -13.97 23.25 -11.89
N TYR A 195 -12.93 22.42 -11.67
CA TYR A 195 -11.72 22.43 -12.48
C TYR A 195 -11.69 21.37 -13.57
N LYS A 196 -12.54 20.36 -13.51
CA LYS A 196 -12.65 19.26 -14.49
C LYS A 196 -11.31 18.55 -14.74
N THR A 197 -10.57 18.33 -13.66
CA THR A 197 -9.26 17.65 -13.68
C THR A 197 -9.36 16.13 -13.56
N ILE A 198 -10.56 15.62 -13.20
CA ILE A 198 -10.93 14.20 -13.23
C ILE A 198 -12.22 14.02 -14.03
N GLY A 199 -12.47 12.80 -14.49
CA GLY A 199 -13.66 12.46 -15.30
C GLY A 199 -14.86 12.01 -14.46
N ASP A 200 -16.05 12.00 -15.07
CA ASP A 200 -17.31 11.63 -14.41
C ASP A 200 -17.36 10.19 -13.86
N ASN A 201 -16.48 9.32 -14.34
CA ASN A 201 -16.40 7.90 -13.89
C ASN A 201 -15.25 7.64 -12.90
N ASP A 202 -14.51 8.66 -12.49
CA ASP A 202 -13.34 8.47 -11.60
C ASP A 202 -13.76 8.28 -10.14
N ASP A 203 -14.98 8.69 -9.78
CA ASP A 203 -15.60 8.39 -8.48
C ASP A 203 -15.98 6.90 -8.32
N ASP A 204 -16.06 6.16 -9.42
CA ASP A 204 -16.25 4.70 -9.40
C ASP A 204 -14.98 3.90 -9.04
N LEU A 205 -13.81 4.55 -8.96
CA LEU A 205 -12.54 3.88 -8.66
C LEU A 205 -12.41 3.45 -7.19
N PHE A 206 -13.20 4.00 -6.29
CA PHE A 206 -13.15 3.69 -4.87
C PHE A 206 -14.54 3.57 -4.24
N ARG A 207 -14.62 2.99 -3.05
CA ARG A 207 -15.83 2.90 -2.23
C ARG A 207 -15.48 3.27 -0.79
N LEU A 208 -16.46 3.84 -0.06
CA LEU A 208 -16.38 4.05 1.38
C LEU A 208 -16.86 2.81 2.12
N ALA A 209 -16.28 2.56 3.28
CA ALA A 209 -16.74 1.56 4.22
C ALA A 209 -16.50 2.04 5.67
N ASP A 210 -17.40 1.68 6.57
CA ASP A 210 -17.31 1.98 7.99
C ASP A 210 -17.29 0.71 8.86
N SER A 211 -17.33 -0.47 8.23
CA SER A 211 -17.23 -1.76 8.91
C SER A 211 -16.37 -2.75 8.12
N PRO A 212 -15.78 -3.77 8.78
CA PRO A 212 -15.07 -4.85 8.10
C PRO A 212 -15.97 -5.61 7.12
N GLU A 213 -17.23 -5.79 7.44
CA GLU A 213 -18.22 -6.49 6.61
C GLU A 213 -18.42 -5.77 5.28
N GLU A 214 -18.55 -4.45 5.29
CA GLU A 214 -18.66 -3.63 4.08
C GLU A 214 -17.41 -3.71 3.21
N VAL A 215 -16.21 -3.74 3.83
CA VAL A 215 -14.94 -3.94 3.09
C VAL A 215 -14.97 -5.26 2.33
N ILE A 216 -15.35 -6.35 3.01
CA ILE A 216 -15.42 -7.69 2.40
C ILE A 216 -16.49 -7.74 1.30
N GLU A 217 -17.65 -7.17 1.54
CA GLU A 217 -18.73 -7.11 0.54
C GLU A 217 -18.26 -6.42 -0.75
N HIS A 218 -17.59 -5.28 -0.65
CA HIS A 218 -17.06 -4.56 -1.81
C HIS A 218 -16.01 -5.37 -2.57
N ILE A 219 -15.05 -5.96 -1.86
CA ILE A 219 -13.96 -6.72 -2.47
C ILE A 219 -14.48 -8.01 -3.12
N GLN A 220 -15.24 -8.81 -2.38
CA GLN A 220 -15.80 -10.06 -2.91
C GLN A 220 -16.83 -9.80 -4.00
N GLY A 221 -17.67 -8.77 -3.86
CA GLY A 221 -18.64 -8.38 -4.87
C GLY A 221 -17.97 -8.05 -6.21
N TYR A 222 -16.83 -7.38 -6.17
CA TYR A 222 -16.03 -7.10 -7.36
C TYR A 222 -15.43 -8.39 -7.94
N HIS A 223 -14.76 -9.21 -7.13
CA HIS A 223 -14.10 -10.42 -7.60
C HIS A 223 -15.08 -11.51 -8.08
N ASN A 224 -16.28 -11.60 -7.49
CA ASN A 224 -17.33 -12.48 -7.98
C ASN A 224 -17.80 -12.12 -9.40
N LYS A 225 -17.74 -10.84 -9.76
CA LYS A 225 -18.13 -10.33 -11.07
C LYS A 225 -17.01 -10.38 -12.11
N HIS A 226 -15.78 -10.09 -11.70
CA HIS A 226 -14.66 -9.85 -12.62
C HIS A 226 -13.55 -10.91 -12.53
N GLY A 227 -13.56 -11.74 -11.48
CA GLY A 227 -12.48 -12.68 -11.17
C GLY A 227 -11.26 -12.02 -10.56
N LEU A 228 -10.28 -12.84 -10.15
CA LEU A 228 -8.95 -12.40 -9.78
C LEU A 228 -8.09 -12.28 -11.04
N SER A 229 -7.28 -11.26 -11.15
CA SER A 229 -6.41 -11.05 -12.30
C SER A 229 -5.07 -10.43 -11.90
N PRO A 230 -3.97 -10.80 -12.57
CA PRO A 230 -2.71 -10.08 -12.40
C PRO A 230 -2.86 -8.60 -12.78
N ASN A 231 -2.16 -7.72 -12.07
CA ASN A 231 -2.21 -6.31 -12.38
C ASN A 231 -1.36 -5.94 -13.59
N PHE A 232 -0.26 -6.62 -13.82
CA PHE A 232 0.61 -6.53 -15.01
C PHE A 232 1.62 -7.68 -15.05
#